data_c5780658c864562be63c6fcaf32aca8c
#
_entry.id   c5780658c864562be63c6fcaf32aca8c
#
_cell.length_a   1.000
_cell.length_b   1.000
_cell.length_c   1.000
_cell.angle_alpha   90.00
_cell.angle_beta   90.00
_cell.angle_gamma   90.00
#
_symmetry.space_group_name_H-M   'P 1'
#
loop_
_entity.id
_entity.type
_entity.pdbx_description
1 polymer ?
#
loop_
_entity_poly.entity_id
_entity_poly.type
_entity_poly.pdbx_seq_one_letter_code
_entity_poly.pdbx_strand_id
1 'polypeptide(L)'
;MIKLAPAGLKDDIEMRKVYAGFVAGQIEAGSPIIALEADLMSSMAMDSVARDYPQHVINCGIMEANVIGTAAGLALTGRKPFVHTFTAFASRRCFDQLFMALDYQRNNVKVIASDAGVTACHNGGTHMSFEDMGIVRGLAHSVVLEVTDAVMFADILRQLMDLDGFYWLRTIRKQATSIYALGSTFTIGKGNVLREGDDITLIANGIMVAEALEAARQLEQEGVSAAVIDMFTLKPIDRMLVKNYAEKTRRIVTCENHSIHNGLGSAVAEVLVENCPVPMRRVGVKERYGQVGTQDFLQQEYGLTAAAIVEAAKSLL
;
A
#
# COMPACT_ATOMS: atom_id res chain seq x y z
N MET A 1 -9.19 15.68 -7.42
CA MET A 1 -8.06 16.54 -7.92
C MET A 1 -6.92 16.39 -6.93
N ILE A 2 -5.71 16.16 -7.42
CA ILE A 2 -4.52 16.02 -6.58
C ILE A 2 -3.90 17.38 -6.27
N LYS A 3 -3.54 17.59 -5.01
CA LYS A 3 -2.77 18.74 -4.53
C LYS A 3 -1.59 18.21 -3.74
N LEU A 4 -0.38 18.70 -4.01
CA LEU A 4 0.81 18.25 -3.29
C LEU A 4 0.99 19.06 -2.00
N ALA A 5 1.45 18.38 -0.95
CA ALA A 5 1.92 18.99 0.28
C ALA A 5 3.32 19.61 0.09
N PRO A 6 3.77 20.52 0.96
CA PRO A 6 5.16 20.97 0.97
C PRO A 6 6.11 19.79 1.21
N ALA A 7 7.22 19.75 0.45
CA ALA A 7 8.17 18.65 0.51
C ALA A 7 8.87 18.53 1.88
N GLY A 8 9.20 17.31 2.28
CA GLY A 8 10.02 17.01 3.45
C GLY A 8 9.28 17.03 4.80
N LEU A 9 7.98 17.24 4.80
CA LEU A 9 7.17 17.18 6.02
C LEU A 9 6.69 15.75 6.29
N LYS A 10 6.46 15.44 7.56
CA LYS A 10 5.72 14.26 8.00
C LYS A 10 4.26 14.63 8.20
N ASP A 11 3.38 13.65 8.08
CA ASP A 11 1.98 13.82 8.45
C ASP A 11 1.85 14.24 9.93
N ASP A 12 0.87 15.08 10.23
CA ASP A 12 0.58 15.51 11.60
C ASP A 12 -0.03 14.38 12.45
N ILE A 13 -0.51 13.32 11.81
CA ILE A 13 -1.20 12.20 12.41
C ILE A 13 -0.56 10.87 12.00
N GLU A 14 -0.48 9.91 12.93
CA GLU A 14 -0.08 8.54 12.62
C GLU A 14 -1.18 7.83 11.81
N MET A 15 -0.79 7.01 10.82
CA MET A 15 -1.72 6.27 9.96
C MET A 15 -2.69 5.39 10.78
N ARG A 16 -2.21 4.75 11.86
CA ARG A 16 -3.06 3.98 12.77
C ARG A 16 -4.18 4.80 13.42
N LYS A 17 -3.95 6.09 13.69
CA LYS A 17 -4.97 6.99 14.26
C LYS A 17 -5.99 7.42 13.20
N VAL A 18 -5.58 7.51 11.93
CA VAL A 18 -6.51 7.74 10.81
C VAL A 18 -7.51 6.58 10.74
N TYR A 19 -7.03 5.33 10.83
CA TYR A 19 -7.90 4.15 10.83
C TYR A 19 -8.84 4.11 12.03
N ALA A 20 -8.32 4.27 13.25
CA ALA A 20 -9.13 4.26 14.46
C ALA A 20 -10.21 5.35 14.45
N GLY A 21 -9.85 6.58 14.04
CA GLY A 21 -10.80 7.69 13.90
C GLY A 21 -11.86 7.43 12.83
N PHE A 22 -11.47 6.80 11.71
CA PHE A 22 -12.42 6.40 10.67
C PHE A 22 -13.43 5.37 11.20
N VAL A 23 -12.97 4.31 11.88
CA VAL A 23 -13.87 3.28 12.45
C VAL A 23 -14.83 3.90 13.45
N ALA A 24 -14.35 4.70 14.41
CA ALA A 24 -15.19 5.38 15.39
C ALA A 24 -16.24 6.27 14.71
N GLY A 25 -15.84 7.11 13.75
CA GLY A 25 -16.75 7.99 13.04
C GLY A 25 -17.81 7.24 12.23
N GLN A 26 -17.48 6.08 11.65
CA GLN A 26 -18.45 5.24 10.95
C GLN A 26 -19.47 4.61 11.92
N ILE A 27 -19.03 4.20 13.11
CA ILE A 27 -19.92 3.68 14.15
C ILE A 27 -20.88 4.78 14.62
N GLU A 28 -20.38 5.98 14.91
CA GLU A 28 -21.18 7.15 15.33
C GLU A 28 -22.20 7.56 14.26
N ALA A 29 -21.84 7.41 12.98
CA ALA A 29 -22.76 7.64 11.87
C ALA A 29 -23.81 6.53 11.66
N GLY A 30 -23.81 5.49 12.50
CA GLY A 30 -24.75 4.35 12.41
C GLY A 30 -24.48 3.41 11.24
N SER A 31 -23.28 3.43 10.66
CA SER A 31 -22.88 2.52 9.59
C SER A 31 -22.82 1.07 10.10
N PRO A 32 -23.08 0.07 9.22
CA PRO A 32 -22.99 -1.34 9.61
C PRO A 32 -21.55 -1.86 9.68
N ILE A 33 -20.58 -0.97 9.93
CA ILE A 33 -19.17 -1.34 10.06
C ILE A 33 -18.94 -2.23 11.27
N ILE A 34 -18.02 -3.19 11.12
CA ILE A 34 -17.50 -4.00 12.20
C ILE A 34 -15.99 -4.18 11.99
N ALA A 35 -15.20 -3.85 13.00
CA ALA A 35 -13.76 -4.04 12.98
C ALA A 35 -13.39 -5.38 13.60
N LEU A 36 -12.49 -6.12 12.96
CA LEU A 36 -11.97 -7.40 13.47
C LEU A 36 -10.45 -7.31 13.62
N GLU A 37 -9.95 -7.78 14.74
CA GLU A 37 -8.54 -7.71 15.12
C GLU A 37 -7.99 -9.10 15.44
N ALA A 38 -6.73 -9.30 15.05
CA ALA A 38 -5.97 -10.52 15.37
C ALA A 38 -5.00 -10.26 16.55
N ASP A 39 -5.54 -9.78 17.67
CA ASP A 39 -4.81 -9.42 18.89
C ASP A 39 -3.79 -8.28 18.71
N LEU A 40 -4.09 -7.34 17.81
CA LEU A 40 -3.24 -6.20 17.46
C LEU A 40 -3.91 -4.83 17.67
N MET A 41 -4.97 -4.76 18.51
CA MET A 41 -5.73 -3.53 18.73
C MET A 41 -4.86 -2.34 19.12
N SER A 42 -3.95 -2.51 20.08
CA SER A 42 -3.05 -1.44 20.53
C SER A 42 -2.09 -0.99 19.43
N SER A 43 -1.68 -1.91 18.56
CA SER A 43 -0.83 -1.58 17.41
C SER A 43 -1.53 -0.63 16.45
N MET A 44 -2.85 -0.77 16.26
CA MET A 44 -3.64 0.04 15.34
C MET A 44 -4.47 1.13 16.06
N ALA A 45 -4.13 1.44 17.31
CA ALA A 45 -4.79 2.46 18.16
C ALA A 45 -6.30 2.19 18.36
N MET A 46 -6.72 0.92 18.32
CA MET A 46 -8.13 0.50 18.42
C MET A 46 -8.61 0.28 19.86
N ASP A 47 -7.73 0.37 20.89
CA ASP A 47 -8.11 0.08 22.28
C ASP A 47 -9.25 0.96 22.80
N SER A 48 -9.22 2.26 22.49
CA SER A 48 -10.31 3.18 22.86
C SER A 48 -11.60 2.87 22.13
N VAL A 49 -11.50 2.58 20.81
CA VAL A 49 -12.67 2.23 20.00
C VAL A 49 -13.32 0.93 20.50
N ALA A 50 -12.51 -0.08 20.83
CA ALA A 50 -13.02 -1.34 21.40
C ALA A 50 -13.68 -1.17 22.77
N ARG A 51 -13.12 -0.29 23.62
CA ARG A 51 -13.71 0.00 24.94
C ARG A 51 -15.03 0.76 24.82
N ASP A 52 -15.08 1.77 23.92
CA ASP A 52 -16.22 2.68 23.82
C ASP A 52 -17.34 2.08 22.94
N TYR A 53 -17.00 1.17 22.01
CA TYR A 53 -17.92 0.51 21.09
C TYR A 53 -17.72 -1.02 21.04
N PRO A 54 -17.85 -1.75 22.16
CA PRO A 54 -17.50 -3.18 22.24
C PRO A 54 -18.32 -4.10 21.33
N GLN A 55 -19.48 -3.63 20.84
CA GLN A 55 -20.33 -4.39 19.91
C GLN A 55 -19.88 -4.26 18.44
N HIS A 56 -18.96 -3.35 18.14
CA HIS A 56 -18.46 -3.07 16.79
C HIS A 56 -16.99 -3.47 16.59
N VAL A 57 -16.32 -3.94 17.64
CA VAL A 57 -14.92 -4.37 17.57
C VAL A 57 -14.79 -5.78 18.13
N ILE A 58 -14.33 -6.71 17.33
CA ILE A 58 -14.14 -8.11 17.71
C ILE A 58 -12.66 -8.44 17.70
N ASN A 59 -12.09 -8.78 18.86
CA ASN A 59 -10.77 -9.37 18.92
C ASN A 59 -10.90 -10.92 18.85
N CYS A 60 -10.39 -11.49 17.79
CA CYS A 60 -10.41 -12.94 17.55
C CYS A 60 -9.20 -13.68 18.13
N GLY A 61 -8.29 -12.97 18.81
CA GLY A 61 -7.00 -13.53 19.22
C GLY A 61 -6.02 -13.69 18.03
N ILE A 62 -4.85 -14.27 18.26
CA ILE A 62 -3.82 -14.52 17.22
C ILE A 62 -4.27 -15.69 16.33
N MET A 63 -5.28 -15.44 15.50
CA MET A 63 -5.94 -16.46 14.66
C MET A 63 -6.37 -15.88 13.31
N GLU A 64 -5.46 -15.46 12.48
CA GLU A 64 -5.71 -14.71 11.24
C GLU A 64 -6.63 -15.46 10.28
N ALA A 65 -6.48 -16.79 10.14
CA ALA A 65 -7.37 -17.62 9.35
C ALA A 65 -8.82 -17.55 9.85
N ASN A 66 -9.03 -17.61 11.17
CA ASN A 66 -10.36 -17.50 11.79
C ASN A 66 -10.93 -16.09 11.64
N VAL A 67 -10.11 -15.04 11.77
CA VAL A 67 -10.54 -13.64 11.56
C VAL A 67 -11.13 -13.45 10.17
N ILE A 68 -10.47 -13.98 9.14
CA ILE A 68 -10.96 -13.89 7.75
C ILE A 68 -12.26 -14.67 7.57
N GLY A 69 -12.36 -15.89 8.10
CA GLY A 69 -13.60 -16.68 8.06
C GLY A 69 -14.76 -15.99 8.80
N THR A 70 -14.49 -15.41 9.97
CA THR A 70 -15.48 -14.65 10.74
C THR A 70 -15.95 -13.41 9.98
N ALA A 71 -15.02 -12.67 9.36
CA ALA A 71 -15.35 -11.51 8.53
C ALA A 71 -16.23 -11.89 7.33
N ALA A 72 -15.92 -13.00 6.65
CA ALA A 72 -16.74 -13.52 5.56
C ALA A 72 -18.17 -13.82 6.02
N GLY A 73 -18.33 -14.50 7.15
CA GLY A 73 -19.66 -14.78 7.73
C GLY A 73 -20.43 -13.52 8.09
N LEU A 74 -19.78 -12.52 8.69
CA LEU A 74 -20.40 -11.23 9.02
C LEU A 74 -20.80 -10.45 7.77
N ALA A 75 -20.00 -10.49 6.71
CA ALA A 75 -20.35 -9.85 5.43
C ALA A 75 -21.66 -10.41 4.85
N LEU A 76 -21.87 -11.72 4.95
CA LEU A 76 -23.13 -12.36 4.50
C LEU A 76 -24.36 -11.94 5.31
N THR A 77 -24.19 -11.38 6.51
CA THR A 77 -25.29 -10.80 7.32
C THR A 77 -25.55 -9.33 7.03
N GLY A 78 -24.89 -8.74 6.03
CA GLY A 78 -25.03 -7.32 5.68
C GLY A 78 -24.14 -6.37 6.48
N ARG A 79 -23.23 -6.89 7.32
CA ARG A 79 -22.20 -6.08 7.96
C ARG A 79 -21.10 -5.71 6.95
N LYS A 80 -20.36 -4.65 7.25
CA LYS A 80 -19.16 -4.22 6.48
C LYS A 80 -17.90 -4.48 7.31
N PRO A 81 -17.30 -5.67 7.20
CA PRO A 81 -16.13 -6.03 7.99
C PRO A 81 -14.87 -5.34 7.50
N PHE A 82 -14.13 -4.74 8.43
CA PHE A 82 -12.77 -4.25 8.27
C PHE A 82 -11.87 -5.09 9.18
N VAL A 83 -11.04 -5.91 8.57
CA VAL A 83 -10.09 -6.80 9.27
C VAL A 83 -8.75 -6.11 9.36
N HIS A 84 -8.13 -6.07 10.55
CA HIS A 84 -6.76 -5.61 10.69
C HIS A 84 -5.85 -6.69 11.25
N THR A 85 -4.67 -6.82 10.64
CA THR A 85 -3.48 -7.50 11.15
C THR A 85 -2.24 -7.01 10.39
N PHE A 86 -1.04 -7.43 10.78
CA PHE A 86 0.18 -7.09 10.05
C PHE A 86 0.23 -7.73 8.65
N THR A 87 0.85 -7.05 7.68
CA THR A 87 0.96 -7.51 6.29
C THR A 87 1.45 -8.94 6.16
N ALA A 88 2.46 -9.32 6.97
CA ALA A 88 3.01 -10.67 6.99
C ALA A 88 1.95 -11.73 7.35
N PHE A 89 1.03 -11.38 8.22
CA PHE A 89 -0.01 -12.29 8.72
C PHE A 89 -1.30 -12.19 7.90
N ALA A 90 -1.62 -10.99 7.41
CA ALA A 90 -2.73 -10.75 6.48
C ALA A 90 -2.53 -11.44 5.11
N SER A 91 -1.36 -12.00 4.84
CA SER A 91 -1.05 -12.72 3.61
C SER A 91 -0.74 -14.19 3.88
N ARG A 92 0.40 -14.50 4.51
CA ARG A 92 0.91 -15.88 4.64
C ARG A 92 0.03 -16.81 5.49
N ARG A 93 -0.49 -16.30 6.64
CA ARG A 93 -1.21 -17.15 7.61
C ARG A 93 -2.64 -17.44 7.25
N CYS A 94 -3.24 -16.66 6.36
CA CYS A 94 -4.66 -16.78 6.04
C CYS A 94 -4.93 -16.82 4.53
N PHE A 95 -3.92 -17.14 3.72
CA PHE A 95 -4.04 -17.08 2.26
C PHE A 95 -5.17 -17.98 1.72
N ASP A 96 -5.30 -19.20 2.25
CA ASP A 96 -6.38 -20.09 1.85
C ASP A 96 -7.76 -19.52 2.17
N GLN A 97 -7.93 -18.84 3.32
CA GLN A 97 -9.17 -18.17 3.69
C GLN A 97 -9.42 -16.92 2.86
N LEU A 98 -8.38 -16.15 2.50
CA LEU A 98 -8.50 -15.06 1.53
C LEU A 98 -9.02 -15.58 0.19
N PHE A 99 -8.47 -16.70 -0.28
CA PHE A 99 -8.89 -17.35 -1.52
C PHE A 99 -10.33 -17.87 -1.41
N MET A 100 -10.60 -18.78 -0.45
CA MET A 100 -11.87 -19.53 -0.36
C MET A 100 -13.01 -18.67 0.13
N ALA A 101 -12.78 -17.88 1.20
CA ALA A 101 -13.87 -17.19 1.89
C ALA A 101 -14.10 -15.77 1.34
N LEU A 102 -13.09 -15.09 0.80
CA LEU A 102 -13.25 -13.72 0.30
C LEU A 102 -13.29 -13.65 -1.23
N ASP A 103 -12.23 -14.12 -1.90
CA ASP A 103 -12.07 -13.91 -3.34
C ASP A 103 -12.99 -14.78 -4.18
N TYR A 104 -12.99 -16.09 -3.94
CA TYR A 104 -13.81 -17.06 -4.68
C TYR A 104 -15.30 -16.82 -4.50
N GLN A 105 -15.73 -16.51 -3.27
CA GLN A 105 -17.13 -16.21 -2.95
C GLN A 105 -17.52 -14.75 -3.19
N ARG A 106 -16.56 -13.87 -3.54
CA ARG A 106 -16.77 -12.43 -3.75
C ARG A 106 -17.38 -11.70 -2.56
N ASN A 107 -16.99 -12.09 -1.35
CA ASN A 107 -17.50 -11.48 -0.13
C ASN A 107 -16.96 -10.05 0.05
N ASN A 108 -17.81 -9.19 0.62
CA ASN A 108 -17.52 -7.78 0.85
C ASN A 108 -16.72 -7.60 2.16
N VAL A 109 -15.40 -7.78 2.10
CA VAL A 109 -14.50 -7.64 3.25
C VAL A 109 -13.32 -6.74 2.89
N LYS A 110 -12.93 -5.84 3.80
CA LYS A 110 -11.76 -4.97 3.68
C LYS A 110 -10.68 -5.46 4.64
N VAL A 111 -9.51 -5.81 4.10
CA VAL A 111 -8.34 -6.23 4.89
C VAL A 111 -7.35 -5.09 4.93
N ILE A 112 -7.11 -4.55 6.12
CA ILE A 112 -6.15 -3.49 6.40
C ILE A 112 -4.88 -4.14 6.92
N ALA A 113 -3.87 -4.21 6.08
CA ALA A 113 -2.61 -4.88 6.33
C ALA A 113 -1.54 -3.85 6.70
N SER A 114 -1.23 -3.72 7.99
CA SER A 114 -0.27 -2.73 8.48
C SER A 114 1.17 -3.25 8.54
N ASP A 115 2.10 -2.38 8.85
CA ASP A 115 3.53 -2.69 8.97
C ASP A 115 4.15 -3.26 7.69
N ALA A 116 3.91 -2.57 6.60
CA ALA A 116 4.38 -2.94 5.28
C ALA A 116 5.92 -2.98 5.16
N GLY A 117 6.47 -4.10 4.72
CA GLY A 117 7.91 -4.23 4.43
C GLY A 117 8.81 -3.74 5.56
N VAL A 118 9.79 -2.87 5.27
CA VAL A 118 10.76 -2.36 6.25
C VAL A 118 10.15 -1.52 7.37
N THR A 119 8.88 -1.12 7.27
CA THR A 119 8.20 -0.37 8.35
C THR A 119 7.83 -1.25 9.55
N ALA A 120 7.89 -2.59 9.42
CA ALA A 120 7.84 -3.55 10.52
C ALA A 120 9.10 -3.55 11.40
N CYS A 121 10.02 -2.71 11.14
CA CYS A 121 11.41 -2.50 11.54
C CYS A 121 11.89 -3.25 12.82
N HIS A 122 11.30 -3.01 13.98
CA HIS A 122 11.78 -3.59 15.25
C HIS A 122 11.39 -5.07 15.45
N ASN A 123 10.49 -5.59 14.64
CA ASN A 123 9.96 -6.94 14.79
C ASN A 123 10.76 -8.01 14.02
N GLY A 124 11.59 -7.60 13.08
CA GLY A 124 12.44 -8.49 12.28
C GLY A 124 11.70 -9.28 11.21
N GLY A 125 12.41 -10.22 10.58
CA GLY A 125 11.97 -10.91 9.38
C GLY A 125 10.69 -11.76 9.50
N THR A 126 10.32 -12.20 10.70
CA THR A 126 9.08 -12.95 10.91
C THR A 126 7.82 -12.09 10.77
N HIS A 127 7.94 -10.79 11.00
CA HIS A 127 6.86 -9.80 10.93
C HIS A 127 6.97 -8.89 9.70
N MET A 128 8.12 -8.91 9.03
CA MET A 128 8.40 -8.11 7.83
C MET A 128 8.04 -8.93 6.60
N SER A 129 7.17 -8.39 5.76
CA SER A 129 6.71 -9.04 4.54
C SER A 129 7.25 -8.30 3.32
N PHE A 130 7.89 -9.04 2.42
CA PHE A 130 8.33 -8.57 1.12
C PHE A 130 7.64 -9.31 -0.04
N GLU A 131 6.69 -10.20 0.27
CA GLU A 131 5.99 -11.04 -0.70
C GLU A 131 4.47 -10.84 -0.71
N ASP A 132 3.95 -10.08 0.23
CA ASP A 132 2.54 -9.94 0.55
C ASP A 132 1.68 -9.44 -0.63
N MET A 133 2.09 -8.37 -1.30
CA MET A 133 1.38 -7.87 -2.49
C MET A 133 1.36 -8.90 -3.62
N GLY A 134 2.48 -9.59 -3.82
CA GLY A 134 2.61 -10.63 -4.83
C GLY A 134 1.68 -11.81 -4.60
N ILE A 135 1.52 -12.24 -3.34
CA ILE A 135 0.61 -13.31 -2.93
C ILE A 135 -0.85 -12.91 -3.20
N VAL A 136 -1.27 -11.76 -2.70
CA VAL A 136 -2.68 -11.33 -2.79
C VAL A 136 -3.05 -10.90 -4.22
N ARG A 137 -2.11 -10.34 -4.97
CA ARG A 137 -2.30 -9.97 -6.38
C ARG A 137 -2.64 -11.18 -7.25
N GLY A 138 -2.20 -12.38 -6.88
CA GLY A 138 -2.52 -13.64 -7.58
C GLY A 138 -3.99 -14.06 -7.50
N LEU A 139 -4.77 -13.53 -6.57
CA LEU A 139 -6.20 -13.82 -6.43
C LEU A 139 -7.01 -13.13 -7.53
N ALA A 140 -8.04 -13.79 -8.07
CA ALA A 140 -8.72 -13.37 -9.30
C ALA A 140 -9.45 -12.03 -9.19
N HIS A 141 -10.14 -11.78 -8.07
CA HIS A 141 -11.05 -10.64 -7.87
C HIS A 141 -10.55 -9.64 -6.82
N SER A 142 -9.41 -9.91 -6.18
CA SER A 142 -8.84 -9.00 -5.19
C SER A 142 -8.50 -7.64 -5.78
N VAL A 143 -8.78 -6.57 -5.04
CA VAL A 143 -8.24 -5.25 -5.29
C VAL A 143 -7.10 -5.01 -4.31
N VAL A 144 -5.91 -4.68 -4.82
CA VAL A 144 -4.69 -4.54 -4.01
C VAL A 144 -4.20 -3.09 -4.06
N LEU A 145 -4.13 -2.47 -2.88
CA LEU A 145 -3.79 -1.07 -2.70
C LEU A 145 -2.60 -0.92 -1.75
N GLU A 146 -1.76 0.08 -1.96
CA GLU A 146 -0.80 0.57 -0.97
C GLU A 146 -0.92 2.09 -0.84
N VAL A 147 -1.41 2.57 0.31
CA VAL A 147 -1.60 4.00 0.54
C VAL A 147 -0.28 4.68 0.91
N THR A 148 -0.12 5.92 0.45
CA THR A 148 1.13 6.67 0.54
C THR A 148 1.23 7.50 1.81
N ASP A 149 0.14 8.19 2.19
CA ASP A 149 0.10 9.06 3.37
C ASP A 149 -1.29 9.10 4.04
N ALA A 150 -1.41 9.87 5.10
CA ALA A 150 -2.64 9.97 5.90
C ALA A 150 -3.81 10.57 5.11
N VAL A 151 -3.56 11.49 4.19
CA VAL A 151 -4.60 12.12 3.35
C VAL A 151 -5.19 11.10 2.38
N MET A 152 -4.32 10.33 1.71
CA MET A 152 -4.77 9.24 0.84
C MET A 152 -5.49 8.15 1.64
N PHE A 153 -4.93 7.75 2.78
CA PHE A 153 -5.53 6.70 3.59
C PHE A 153 -6.95 7.06 4.04
N ALA A 154 -7.16 8.29 4.53
CA ALA A 154 -8.48 8.75 4.95
C ALA A 154 -9.50 8.78 3.79
N ASP A 155 -9.09 9.17 2.59
CA ASP A 155 -9.97 9.19 1.43
C ASP A 155 -10.32 7.77 0.94
N ILE A 156 -9.32 6.89 0.86
CA ILE A 156 -9.52 5.49 0.44
C ILE A 156 -10.41 4.75 1.43
N LEU A 157 -10.20 4.90 2.75
CA LEU A 157 -11.07 4.28 3.76
C LEU A 157 -12.55 4.68 3.58
N ARG A 158 -12.82 5.97 3.28
CA ARG A 158 -14.20 6.42 2.99
C ARG A 158 -14.78 5.76 1.75
N GLN A 159 -14.01 5.67 0.66
CA GLN A 159 -14.46 4.99 -0.55
C GLN A 159 -14.75 3.50 -0.31
N LEU A 160 -13.92 2.82 0.50
CA LEU A 160 -14.10 1.39 0.82
C LEU A 160 -15.41 1.08 1.57
N MET A 161 -16.04 2.07 2.20
CA MET A 161 -17.37 1.88 2.79
C MET A 161 -18.46 1.68 1.73
N ASP A 162 -18.30 2.27 0.55
CA ASP A 162 -19.32 2.28 -0.50
C ASP A 162 -19.04 1.25 -1.61
N LEU A 163 -17.85 0.64 -1.59
CA LEU A 163 -17.42 -0.32 -2.60
C LEU A 163 -17.61 -1.75 -2.09
N ASP A 164 -18.22 -2.60 -2.90
CA ASP A 164 -18.37 -4.02 -2.62
C ASP A 164 -17.18 -4.83 -3.13
N GLY A 165 -16.90 -5.96 -2.47
CA GLY A 165 -15.86 -6.90 -2.84
C GLY A 165 -14.70 -6.99 -1.85
N PHE A 166 -13.70 -7.78 -2.25
CA PHE A 166 -12.49 -8.00 -1.45
C PHE A 166 -11.42 -6.96 -1.80
N TYR A 167 -11.11 -6.10 -0.82
CA TYR A 167 -10.05 -5.11 -0.90
C TYR A 167 -8.96 -5.43 0.13
N TRP A 168 -7.73 -5.51 -0.34
CA TRP A 168 -6.55 -5.68 0.49
C TRP A 168 -5.71 -4.40 0.42
N LEU A 169 -5.63 -3.68 1.54
CA LEU A 169 -5.01 -2.37 1.64
C LEU A 169 -3.78 -2.44 2.52
N ARG A 170 -2.63 -2.19 1.94
CA ARG A 170 -1.33 -2.13 2.59
C ARG A 170 -1.06 -0.72 3.13
N THR A 171 -0.61 -0.63 4.39
CA THR A 171 -0.34 0.64 5.06
C THR A 171 0.79 0.51 6.08
N ILE A 172 1.16 1.62 6.70
CA ILE A 172 2.08 1.70 7.83
C ILE A 172 1.33 2.16 9.09
N ARG A 173 1.91 2.01 10.28
CA ARG A 173 1.30 2.47 11.55
C ARG A 173 1.66 3.90 11.90
N LYS A 174 2.90 4.28 11.63
CA LYS A 174 3.49 5.56 12.03
C LYS A 174 3.12 6.70 11.08
N GLN A 175 3.67 7.87 11.33
CA GLN A 175 3.56 9.00 10.42
C GLN A 175 4.28 8.70 9.11
N ALA A 176 3.59 8.88 8.00
CA ALA A 176 4.20 8.86 6.67
C ALA A 176 4.87 10.21 6.35
N THR A 177 5.67 10.23 5.28
CA THR A 177 6.06 11.50 4.66
C THR A 177 4.84 12.04 3.91
N SER A 178 4.45 13.28 4.22
CA SER A 178 3.29 13.92 3.62
C SER A 178 3.56 14.22 2.15
N ILE A 179 2.74 13.67 1.28
CA ILE A 179 2.81 13.86 -0.19
C ILE A 179 1.62 14.67 -0.67
N TYR A 180 0.46 14.45 -0.09
CA TYR A 180 -0.79 15.07 -0.52
C TYR A 180 -1.30 16.09 0.49
N ALA A 181 -1.76 17.23 -0.02
CA ALA A 181 -2.44 18.24 0.78
C ALA A 181 -3.91 17.84 1.00
N LEU A 182 -4.48 18.34 2.10
CA LEU A 182 -5.89 18.15 2.43
C LEU A 182 -6.82 18.57 1.27
N GLY A 183 -7.86 17.77 1.05
CA GLY A 183 -8.80 17.92 -0.04
C GLY A 183 -8.33 17.31 -1.37
N SER A 184 -7.22 16.57 -1.39
CA SER A 184 -6.90 15.66 -2.47
C SER A 184 -7.90 14.50 -2.49
N THR A 185 -8.25 14.04 -3.69
CA THR A 185 -9.18 12.91 -3.92
C THR A 185 -8.54 11.92 -4.88
N PHE A 186 -8.76 10.64 -4.64
CA PHE A 186 -8.10 9.55 -5.34
C PHE A 186 -9.13 8.66 -6.05
N THR A 187 -8.71 7.99 -7.10
CA THR A 187 -9.56 7.04 -7.84
C THR A 187 -8.89 5.69 -7.82
N ILE A 188 -9.50 4.70 -7.17
CA ILE A 188 -9.01 3.31 -7.17
C ILE A 188 -8.94 2.79 -8.61
N GLY A 189 -7.84 2.15 -8.96
CA GLY A 189 -7.54 1.72 -10.33
C GLY A 189 -6.80 2.76 -11.17
N LYS A 190 -6.46 3.93 -10.59
CA LYS A 190 -5.70 4.99 -11.25
C LYS A 190 -4.40 5.29 -10.52
N GLY A 191 -3.36 5.62 -11.28
CA GLY A 191 -2.13 6.20 -10.76
C GLY A 191 -2.22 7.73 -10.74
N ASN A 192 -1.43 8.37 -9.87
CA ASN A 192 -1.35 9.82 -9.74
C ASN A 192 -0.01 10.31 -10.29
N VAL A 193 -0.05 11.20 -11.28
CA VAL A 193 1.16 11.88 -11.74
C VAL A 193 1.48 13.02 -10.76
N LEU A 194 2.60 12.89 -10.05
CA LEU A 194 3.06 13.86 -9.06
C LEU A 194 4.02 14.88 -9.65
N ARG A 195 4.75 14.46 -10.68
CA ARG A 195 5.70 15.29 -11.41
C ARG A 195 5.73 14.84 -12.87
N GLU A 196 5.72 15.80 -13.78
CA GLU A 196 5.96 15.58 -15.20
C GLU A 196 7.46 15.45 -15.47
N GLY A 197 7.81 14.74 -16.55
CA GLY A 197 9.18 14.57 -17.02
C GLY A 197 9.20 13.87 -18.36
N ASP A 198 10.32 14.02 -19.10
CA ASP A 198 10.39 13.57 -20.48
C ASP A 198 11.51 12.53 -20.75
N ASP A 199 12.49 12.38 -19.83
CA ASP A 199 13.64 11.51 -20.05
C ASP A 199 13.46 10.11 -19.45
N ILE A 200 12.80 10.00 -18.29
CA ILE A 200 12.60 8.76 -17.55
C ILE A 200 11.36 8.84 -16.65
N THR A 201 10.69 7.70 -16.41
CA THR A 201 9.55 7.64 -15.50
C THR A 201 9.89 6.79 -14.27
N LEU A 202 9.67 7.36 -13.08
CA LEU A 202 9.75 6.69 -11.79
C LEU A 202 8.33 6.33 -11.33
N ILE A 203 8.02 5.04 -11.20
CA ILE A 203 6.71 4.55 -10.75
C ILE A 203 6.92 3.97 -9.35
N ALA A 204 6.28 4.55 -8.34
CA ALA A 204 6.45 4.18 -6.95
C ALA A 204 5.12 3.91 -6.26
N ASN A 205 5.14 3.28 -5.10
CA ASN A 205 4.01 3.17 -4.18
C ASN A 205 4.46 3.27 -2.72
N GLY A 206 3.53 3.56 -1.82
CA GLY A 206 3.76 3.65 -0.38
C GLY A 206 4.91 4.59 -0.02
N ILE A 207 5.78 4.16 0.89
CA ILE A 207 6.91 4.96 1.37
C ILE A 207 7.92 5.32 0.27
N MET A 208 7.96 4.56 -0.83
CA MET A 208 8.90 4.81 -1.93
C MET A 208 8.51 5.99 -2.81
N VAL A 209 7.30 6.53 -2.66
CA VAL A 209 6.87 7.74 -3.39
C VAL A 209 7.71 8.96 -2.97
N ALA A 210 7.98 9.12 -1.67
CA ALA A 210 8.83 10.18 -1.17
C ALA A 210 10.27 10.06 -1.71
N GLU A 211 10.81 8.84 -1.74
CA GLU A 211 12.13 8.55 -2.28
C GLU A 211 12.21 8.82 -3.80
N ALA A 212 11.16 8.49 -4.54
CA ALA A 212 11.08 8.76 -5.98
C ALA A 212 11.02 10.27 -6.30
N LEU A 213 10.28 11.06 -5.50
CA LEU A 213 10.27 12.52 -5.64
C LEU A 213 11.64 13.14 -5.34
N GLU A 214 12.32 12.66 -4.29
CA GLU A 214 13.68 13.11 -3.96
C GLU A 214 14.68 12.69 -5.06
N ALA A 215 14.58 11.47 -5.57
CA ALA A 215 15.40 11.02 -6.69
C ALA A 215 15.18 11.88 -7.95
N ALA A 216 13.95 12.23 -8.27
CA ALA A 216 13.64 13.12 -9.39
C ALA A 216 14.24 14.52 -9.21
N ARG A 217 14.28 15.05 -7.96
CA ARG A 217 14.95 16.32 -7.65
C ARG A 217 16.48 16.24 -7.85
N GLN A 218 17.09 15.12 -7.47
CA GLN A 218 18.52 14.90 -7.66
C GLN A 218 18.88 14.76 -9.16
N LEU A 219 18.07 14.00 -9.91
CA LEU A 219 18.23 13.85 -11.35
C LEU A 219 18.10 15.18 -12.09
N GLU A 220 17.18 16.07 -11.68
CA GLU A 220 17.03 17.41 -12.27
C GLU A 220 18.30 18.27 -12.12
N GLN A 221 19.00 18.16 -10.98
CA GLN A 221 20.29 18.85 -10.78
C GLN A 221 21.36 18.40 -11.75
N GLU A 222 21.20 17.20 -12.32
CA GLU A 222 22.08 16.63 -13.34
C GLU A 222 21.54 16.80 -14.78
N GLY A 223 20.45 17.57 -14.94
CA GLY A 223 19.83 17.86 -16.23
C GLY A 223 18.89 16.78 -16.77
N VAL A 224 18.47 15.83 -15.93
CA VAL A 224 17.56 14.73 -16.30
C VAL A 224 16.13 15.04 -15.83
N SER A 225 15.18 15.07 -16.77
CA SER A 225 13.76 15.35 -16.53
C SER A 225 13.00 14.04 -16.21
N ALA A 226 12.82 13.77 -14.91
CA ALA A 226 12.15 12.56 -14.45
C ALA A 226 10.67 12.81 -14.11
N ALA A 227 9.75 12.02 -14.71
CA ALA A 227 8.36 11.92 -14.28
C ALA A 227 8.25 11.04 -13.03
N VAL A 228 7.32 11.37 -12.12
CA VAL A 228 7.03 10.58 -10.91
C VAL A 228 5.54 10.23 -10.85
N ILE A 229 5.25 8.95 -10.72
CA ILE A 229 3.89 8.41 -10.61
C ILE A 229 3.76 7.65 -9.30
N ASP A 230 2.75 8.01 -8.50
CA ASP A 230 2.29 7.19 -7.38
C ASP A 230 1.25 6.19 -7.90
N MET A 231 1.65 4.91 -7.97
CA MET A 231 0.81 3.80 -8.41
C MET A 231 0.24 3.07 -7.19
N PHE A 232 -0.54 3.77 -6.38
CA PHE A 232 -1.12 3.25 -5.14
C PHE A 232 -2.08 2.06 -5.36
N THR A 233 -2.65 1.91 -6.56
CA THR A 233 -3.42 0.72 -6.93
C THR A 233 -2.56 -0.23 -7.75
N LEU A 234 -2.19 -1.35 -7.12
CA LEU A 234 -1.41 -2.39 -7.77
C LEU A 234 -2.28 -3.31 -8.63
N LYS A 235 -3.50 -3.55 -8.16
CA LYS A 235 -4.50 -4.34 -8.89
C LYS A 235 -5.90 -3.78 -8.67
N PRO A 236 -6.64 -3.41 -9.75
CA PRO A 236 -6.15 -3.34 -11.14
C PRO A 236 -5.13 -2.19 -11.32
N ILE A 237 -4.03 -2.44 -12.00
CA ILE A 237 -3.04 -1.40 -12.31
C ILE A 237 -3.58 -0.46 -13.42
N ASP A 238 -3.21 0.82 -13.38
CA ASP A 238 -3.54 1.78 -14.46
C ASP A 238 -2.67 1.51 -15.71
N ARG A 239 -3.11 0.54 -16.52
CA ARG A 239 -2.42 0.10 -17.74
C ARG A 239 -2.20 1.23 -18.73
N MET A 240 -3.19 2.13 -18.86
CA MET A 240 -3.09 3.25 -19.81
C MET A 240 -2.05 4.26 -19.37
N LEU A 241 -1.99 4.58 -18.08
CA LEU A 241 -0.98 5.49 -17.54
C LEU A 241 0.42 4.93 -17.72
N VAL A 242 0.63 3.64 -17.38
CA VAL A 242 1.94 2.96 -17.59
C VAL A 242 2.34 3.01 -19.06
N LYS A 243 1.42 2.67 -19.98
CA LYS A 243 1.68 2.69 -21.43
C LYS A 243 2.05 4.10 -21.91
N ASN A 244 1.25 5.11 -21.56
CA ASN A 244 1.46 6.50 -22.01
C ASN A 244 2.85 7.02 -21.59
N TYR A 245 3.27 6.74 -20.34
CA TYR A 245 4.57 7.16 -19.86
C TYR A 245 5.73 6.32 -20.41
N ALA A 246 5.48 5.04 -20.72
CA ALA A 246 6.45 4.22 -21.45
C ALA A 246 6.69 4.74 -22.88
N GLU A 247 5.64 5.15 -23.57
CA GLU A 247 5.74 5.79 -24.90
C GLU A 247 6.43 7.14 -24.84
N LYS A 248 6.15 7.94 -23.80
CA LYS A 248 6.70 9.28 -23.60
C LYS A 248 8.19 9.25 -23.27
N THR A 249 8.58 8.56 -22.22
CA THR A 249 9.94 8.63 -21.67
C THR A 249 10.86 7.50 -22.13
N ARG A 250 10.31 6.41 -22.66
CA ARG A 250 11.04 5.24 -23.17
C ARG A 250 11.91 4.50 -22.16
N ARG A 251 11.85 4.86 -20.88
CA ARG A 251 12.63 4.27 -19.77
C ARG A 251 11.80 4.32 -18.50
N ILE A 252 11.80 3.23 -17.73
CA ILE A 252 11.02 3.14 -16.49
C ILE A 252 11.88 2.59 -15.35
N VAL A 253 11.76 3.19 -14.16
CA VAL A 253 12.20 2.64 -12.89
C VAL A 253 10.99 2.43 -12.00
N THR A 254 10.81 1.23 -11.44
CA THR A 254 9.80 0.99 -10.40
C THR A 254 10.45 0.95 -9.03
N CYS A 255 9.74 1.48 -8.02
CA CYS A 255 10.25 1.66 -6.67
C CYS A 255 9.22 1.14 -5.65
N GLU A 256 9.54 0.07 -4.92
CA GLU A 256 8.61 -0.61 -4.03
C GLU A 256 9.26 -1.07 -2.73
N ASN A 257 8.57 -0.89 -1.61
CA ASN A 257 8.95 -1.45 -0.30
C ASN A 257 8.49 -2.92 -0.21
N HIS A 258 8.92 -3.71 -1.16
CA HIS A 258 8.54 -5.10 -1.40
C HIS A 258 9.67 -5.80 -2.14
N SER A 259 9.61 -7.13 -2.27
CA SER A 259 10.49 -7.84 -3.20
C SER A 259 10.30 -7.32 -4.62
N ILE A 260 11.39 -7.27 -5.39
CA ILE A 260 11.33 -6.97 -6.83
C ILE A 260 10.50 -8.00 -7.62
N HIS A 261 10.11 -9.11 -7.00
CA HIS A 261 9.34 -10.19 -7.60
C HIS A 261 7.85 -10.08 -7.23
N ASN A 262 6.99 -10.21 -8.22
CA ASN A 262 5.52 -10.27 -8.12
C ASN A 262 4.80 -9.02 -7.56
N GLY A 263 5.53 -7.96 -7.15
CA GLY A 263 4.96 -6.70 -6.69
C GLY A 263 4.73 -5.70 -7.83
N LEU A 264 4.95 -4.41 -7.53
CA LEU A 264 4.76 -3.30 -8.47
C LEU A 264 5.60 -3.46 -9.74
N GLY A 265 6.88 -3.79 -9.59
CA GLY A 265 7.78 -3.95 -10.74
C GLY A 265 7.32 -5.05 -11.70
N SER A 266 6.79 -6.16 -11.18
CA SER A 266 6.22 -7.22 -12.01
C SER A 266 4.92 -6.78 -12.70
N ALA A 267 4.02 -6.08 -11.99
CA ALA A 267 2.78 -5.59 -12.56
C ALA A 267 3.02 -4.59 -13.70
N VAL A 268 4.00 -3.69 -13.53
CA VAL A 268 4.40 -2.75 -14.60
C VAL A 268 5.03 -3.51 -15.78
N ALA A 269 5.92 -4.48 -15.51
CA ALA A 269 6.56 -5.26 -16.57
C ALA A 269 5.55 -6.04 -17.43
N GLU A 270 4.50 -6.61 -16.83
CA GLU A 270 3.40 -7.27 -17.54
C GLU A 270 2.68 -6.30 -18.51
N VAL A 271 2.43 -5.08 -18.07
CA VAL A 271 1.84 -4.05 -18.96
C VAL A 271 2.78 -3.69 -20.10
N LEU A 272 4.07 -3.51 -19.80
CA LEU A 272 5.07 -3.10 -20.79
C LEU A 272 5.27 -4.15 -21.87
N VAL A 273 5.44 -5.42 -21.49
CA VAL A 273 5.71 -6.50 -22.47
C VAL A 273 4.55 -6.70 -23.44
N GLU A 274 3.31 -6.46 -22.99
CA GLU A 274 2.12 -6.60 -23.81
C GLU A 274 1.79 -5.36 -24.67
N ASN A 275 2.27 -4.16 -24.32
CA ASN A 275 1.81 -2.92 -24.96
C ASN A 275 2.94 -2.04 -25.51
N CYS A 276 3.99 -1.79 -24.76
CA CYS A 276 5.11 -0.90 -25.13
C CYS A 276 6.38 -1.33 -24.43
N PRO A 277 7.09 -2.35 -24.92
CA PRO A 277 8.34 -2.80 -24.32
C PRO A 277 9.41 -1.71 -24.33
N VAL A 278 9.90 -1.35 -23.14
CA VAL A 278 10.97 -0.37 -22.95
C VAL A 278 11.94 -0.87 -21.87
N PRO A 279 13.20 -0.41 -21.86
CA PRO A 279 14.14 -0.71 -20.79
C PRO A 279 13.58 -0.31 -19.43
N MET A 280 13.73 -1.24 -18.44
CA MET A 280 13.20 -1.06 -17.10
C MET A 280 14.21 -1.49 -16.05
N ARG A 281 14.22 -0.81 -14.89
CA ARG A 281 14.89 -1.22 -13.66
C ARG A 281 13.89 -1.29 -12.51
N ARG A 282 14.17 -2.16 -11.55
CA ARG A 282 13.34 -2.35 -10.36
C ARG A 282 14.16 -2.07 -9.11
N VAL A 283 13.75 -1.09 -8.31
CA VAL A 283 14.27 -0.78 -6.99
C VAL A 283 13.31 -1.38 -5.96
N GLY A 284 13.80 -2.34 -5.19
CA GLY A 284 13.05 -3.12 -4.20
C GLY A 284 13.98 -4.13 -3.56
N VAL A 285 13.47 -4.93 -2.64
CA VAL A 285 14.27 -5.95 -1.92
C VAL A 285 14.64 -7.10 -2.87
N LYS A 286 15.92 -7.43 -2.90
CA LYS A 286 16.50 -8.46 -3.78
C LYS A 286 16.85 -9.73 -2.99
N GLU A 287 16.06 -10.80 -3.15
CA GLU A 287 16.34 -12.17 -2.62
C GLU A 287 16.85 -12.18 -1.15
N ARG A 288 16.24 -11.36 -0.30
CA ARG A 288 16.61 -11.25 1.11
C ARG A 288 15.38 -11.27 2.01
N TYR A 289 15.52 -11.87 3.18
CA TYR A 289 14.54 -11.76 4.26
C TYR A 289 14.78 -10.52 5.11
N GLY A 290 13.74 -10.13 5.88
CA GLY A 290 13.82 -9.00 6.79
C GLY A 290 14.77 -9.25 7.98
N GLN A 291 15.22 -8.16 8.58
CA GLN A 291 16.02 -8.16 9.82
C GLN A 291 15.58 -7.03 10.75
N VAL A 292 16.04 -7.03 11.98
CA VAL A 292 15.77 -5.98 12.95
C VAL A 292 16.65 -4.75 12.67
N GLY A 293 16.06 -3.56 12.76
CA GLY A 293 16.77 -2.29 12.63
C GLY A 293 15.81 -1.11 12.78
N THR A 294 16.31 0.11 12.68
CA THR A 294 15.46 1.28 12.45
C THR A 294 14.98 1.30 11.01
N GLN A 295 13.87 1.98 10.72
CA GLN A 295 13.38 2.08 9.34
C GLN A 295 14.45 2.66 8.41
N ASP A 296 15.10 3.74 8.80
CA ASP A 296 16.15 4.41 8.00
C ASP A 296 17.33 3.47 7.71
N PHE A 297 17.79 2.73 8.73
CA PHE A 297 18.84 1.72 8.53
C PHE A 297 18.40 0.65 7.54
N LEU A 298 17.18 0.14 7.66
CA LEU A 298 16.66 -0.91 6.77
C LEU A 298 16.45 -0.39 5.34
N GLN A 299 16.00 0.85 5.17
CA GLN A 299 15.92 1.45 3.84
C GLN A 299 17.30 1.51 3.16
N GLN A 300 18.33 1.94 3.91
CA GLN A 300 19.70 1.93 3.41
C GLN A 300 20.19 0.52 3.10
N GLU A 301 20.03 -0.40 4.02
CA GLU A 301 20.49 -1.81 3.92
C GLU A 301 19.88 -2.57 2.73
N TYR A 302 18.61 -2.29 2.41
CA TYR A 302 17.92 -2.92 1.29
C TYR A 302 17.95 -2.10 -0.01
N GLY A 303 18.60 -0.93 0.00
CA GLY A 303 18.64 -0.04 -1.16
C GLY A 303 17.30 0.60 -1.52
N LEU A 304 16.45 0.84 -0.53
CA LEU A 304 15.13 1.49 -0.69
C LEU A 304 15.27 3.00 -0.49
N THR A 305 16.11 3.65 -1.28
CA THR A 305 16.54 5.05 -1.13
C THR A 305 16.51 5.81 -2.44
N ALA A 306 16.40 7.13 -2.35
CA ALA A 306 16.53 8.02 -3.51
C ALA A 306 17.83 7.80 -4.29
N ALA A 307 18.96 7.59 -3.60
CA ALA A 307 20.25 7.32 -4.23
C ALA A 307 20.21 6.05 -5.09
N ALA A 308 19.62 4.96 -4.61
CA ALA A 308 19.45 3.72 -5.38
C ALA A 308 18.54 3.92 -6.60
N ILE A 309 17.52 4.76 -6.49
CA ILE A 309 16.63 5.11 -7.61
C ILE A 309 17.41 5.91 -8.65
N VAL A 310 18.23 6.90 -8.24
CA VAL A 310 19.10 7.69 -9.14
C VAL A 310 20.08 6.79 -9.88
N GLU A 311 20.75 5.85 -9.18
CA GLU A 311 21.66 4.89 -9.79
C GLU A 311 20.94 4.02 -10.83
N ALA A 312 19.75 3.48 -10.47
CA ALA A 312 18.95 2.70 -11.39
C ALA A 312 18.52 3.52 -12.63
N ALA A 313 18.13 4.78 -12.44
CA ALA A 313 17.75 5.67 -13.51
C ALA A 313 18.93 5.94 -14.46
N LYS A 314 20.09 6.31 -13.92
CA LYS A 314 21.32 6.56 -14.71
C LYS A 314 21.77 5.34 -15.52
N SER A 315 21.53 4.13 -15.03
CA SER A 315 21.85 2.90 -15.78
C SER A 315 21.00 2.69 -17.03
N LEU A 316 19.96 3.50 -17.23
CA LEU A 316 19.06 3.46 -18.38
C LEU A 316 19.25 4.66 -19.34
N LEU A 317 19.89 5.72 -18.88
CA LEU A 317 20.16 6.93 -19.69
C LEU A 317 21.37 6.75 -20.59
#